data_671b81cb98b0017a4bbe68c5472c0e0b
#
_entry.id   671b81cb98b0017a4bbe68c5472c0e0b
#
_cell.length_a   1.000
_cell.length_b   1.000
_cell.length_c   1.000
_cell.angle_alpha   90.00
_cell.angle_beta   90.00
_cell.angle_gamma   90.00
#
_symmetry.space_group_name_H-M   'P 1'
#
loop_
_entity.id
_entity.type
_entity.pdbx_description
1 polymer ?
#
loop_
_entity_poly.entity_id
_entity_poly.type
_entity_poly.pdbx_seq_one_letter_code
_entity_poly.pdbx_strand_id
1 'polypeptide(L)'
;MNHPYSWIEDSLKTLHRANWYRRVKTIQGRGGAVIELEGRSLINFASNDYLGLAADERMIAAAIAATQRYGTGSTGSRLLSGHRDIHRDLELAIASFKNSEDAIVFSSGYLANLGTITCLVGQKDLILGDQYNHSSLKNGAKLSGATVKEYRHNSLEDLENQLLAHRHHYRHCLLLTDTVFSMDGDICPLAGILAL
;
A
#
# COMPACT_ATOMS: atom_id res chain seq x y z
N MET A 1 -33.85 -9.42 -26.70
CA MET A 1 -33.76 -9.22 -25.24
C MET A 1 -32.35 -8.68 -24.93
N ASN A 2 -32.24 -7.56 -24.27
CA ASN A 2 -30.93 -7.06 -23.90
C ASN A 2 -30.28 -8.02 -22.88
N HIS A 3 -29.06 -8.44 -23.15
CA HIS A 3 -28.29 -9.27 -22.22
C HIS A 3 -28.14 -8.55 -20.87
N PRO A 4 -28.38 -9.21 -19.72
CA PRO A 4 -28.38 -8.54 -18.41
C PRO A 4 -27.07 -7.83 -18.08
N TYR A 5 -25.98 -8.17 -18.75
CA TYR A 5 -24.64 -7.62 -18.54
C TYR A 5 -24.17 -6.70 -19.69
N SER A 6 -25.09 -6.22 -20.57
CA SER A 6 -24.71 -5.32 -21.67
C SER A 6 -24.00 -4.03 -21.20
N TRP A 7 -24.29 -3.56 -20.01
CA TRP A 7 -23.62 -2.41 -19.38
C TRP A 7 -22.11 -2.61 -19.19
N ILE A 8 -21.64 -3.86 -18.99
CA ILE A 8 -20.20 -4.17 -18.88
C ILE A 8 -19.53 -3.95 -20.24
N GLU A 9 -20.14 -4.42 -21.32
CA GLU A 9 -19.62 -4.24 -22.68
C GLU A 9 -19.53 -2.75 -23.04
N ASP A 10 -20.54 -1.97 -22.69
CA ASP A 10 -20.57 -0.53 -22.97
C ASP A 10 -19.54 0.23 -22.12
N SER A 11 -19.33 -0.18 -20.87
CA SER A 11 -18.25 0.33 -20.02
C SER A 11 -16.87 0.01 -20.60
N LEU A 12 -16.65 -1.22 -21.07
CA LEU A 12 -15.40 -1.61 -21.72
C LEU A 12 -15.14 -0.82 -23.02
N LYS A 13 -16.17 -0.62 -23.85
CA LYS A 13 -16.06 0.22 -25.05
C LYS A 13 -15.64 1.66 -24.70
N THR A 14 -16.20 2.21 -23.60
CA THR A 14 -15.84 3.54 -23.10
C THR A 14 -14.38 3.61 -22.67
N LEU A 15 -13.92 2.61 -21.90
CA LEU A 15 -12.51 2.51 -21.50
C LEU A 15 -11.56 2.42 -22.70
N HIS A 16 -11.92 1.62 -23.72
CA HIS A 16 -11.12 1.50 -24.93
C HIS A 16 -11.08 2.81 -25.73
N ARG A 17 -12.22 3.51 -25.89
CA ARG A 17 -12.28 4.80 -26.60
C ARG A 17 -11.47 5.89 -25.91
N ALA A 18 -11.44 5.87 -24.57
CA ALA A 18 -10.68 6.81 -23.77
C ALA A 18 -9.18 6.46 -23.63
N ASN A 19 -8.72 5.36 -24.23
CA ASN A 19 -7.37 4.80 -24.03
C ASN A 19 -7.03 4.51 -22.55
N TRP A 20 -8.03 4.23 -21.73
CA TRP A 20 -7.87 3.91 -20.31
C TRP A 20 -7.83 2.39 -20.05
N TYR A 21 -8.03 1.57 -21.09
CA TYR A 21 -7.97 0.13 -20.95
C TYR A 21 -6.54 -0.32 -20.67
N ARG A 22 -6.34 -0.94 -19.52
CA ARG A 22 -5.04 -1.49 -19.10
C ARG A 22 -5.03 -3.00 -19.29
N ARG A 23 -4.12 -3.47 -20.11
CA ARG A 23 -3.89 -4.89 -20.33
C ARG A 23 -2.75 -5.39 -19.46
N VAL A 24 -2.99 -6.45 -18.71
CA VAL A 24 -1.94 -7.16 -17.98
C VAL A 24 -1.05 -7.89 -18.98
N LYS A 25 0.26 -7.74 -18.86
CA LYS A 25 1.26 -8.44 -19.66
C LYS A 25 1.88 -9.57 -18.83
N THR A 26 2.08 -10.73 -19.45
CA THR A 26 2.68 -11.89 -18.80
C THR A 26 4.18 -11.85 -18.98
N ILE A 27 4.91 -11.76 -17.85
CA ILE A 27 6.36 -11.85 -17.78
C ILE A 27 6.73 -13.30 -17.53
N GLN A 28 7.72 -13.81 -18.26
CA GLN A 28 8.21 -15.19 -18.13
C GLN A 28 9.48 -15.23 -17.27
N GLY A 29 9.65 -16.34 -16.55
CA GLY A 29 10.84 -16.57 -15.75
C GLY A 29 10.85 -15.91 -14.38
N ARG A 30 12.05 -15.77 -13.81
CA ARG A 30 12.29 -15.13 -12.51
C ARG A 30 12.28 -13.60 -12.64
N GLY A 31 11.90 -12.91 -11.56
CA GLY A 31 12.09 -11.47 -11.45
C GLY A 31 13.57 -11.08 -11.57
N GLY A 32 13.83 -9.85 -12.02
CA GLY A 32 15.19 -9.33 -12.14
C GLY A 32 15.25 -8.03 -12.94
N ALA A 33 16.46 -7.53 -13.11
CA ALA A 33 16.73 -6.33 -13.91
C ALA A 33 16.45 -6.54 -15.41
N VAL A 34 16.46 -7.78 -15.88
CA VAL A 34 16.12 -8.18 -17.26
C VAL A 34 14.98 -9.17 -17.19
N ILE A 35 13.97 -8.98 -18.02
CA ILE A 35 12.76 -9.83 -18.09
C ILE A 35 12.49 -10.24 -19.53
N GLU A 36 11.85 -11.40 -19.69
CA GLU A 36 11.32 -11.86 -20.97
C GLU A 36 9.83 -11.48 -21.07
N LEU A 37 9.51 -10.69 -22.07
CA LEU A 37 8.14 -10.23 -22.35
C LEU A 37 7.82 -10.37 -23.83
N GLU A 38 6.82 -11.18 -24.16
CA GLU A 38 6.36 -11.40 -25.54
C GLU A 38 7.54 -11.84 -26.48
N GLY A 39 8.44 -12.70 -25.96
CA GLY A 39 9.59 -13.21 -26.70
C GLY A 39 10.73 -12.21 -26.89
N ARG A 40 10.74 -11.10 -26.15
CA ARG A 40 11.80 -10.10 -26.17
C ARG A 40 12.40 -9.92 -24.78
N SER A 41 13.73 -9.84 -24.72
CA SER A 41 14.47 -9.49 -23.52
C SER A 41 14.46 -7.97 -23.33
N LEU A 42 13.98 -7.50 -22.18
CA LEU A 42 13.80 -6.10 -21.87
C LEU A 42 14.43 -5.77 -20.50
N ILE A 43 14.99 -4.56 -20.38
CA ILE A 43 15.42 -4.03 -19.09
C ILE A 43 14.17 -3.57 -18.32
N ASN A 44 14.04 -4.04 -17.07
CA ASN A 44 12.88 -3.81 -16.23
C ASN A 44 13.07 -2.61 -15.29
N PHE A 45 12.54 -1.45 -15.67
CA PHE A 45 12.51 -0.26 -14.81
C PHE A 45 11.24 -0.15 -13.96
N ALA A 46 10.30 -1.10 -14.06
CA ALA A 46 9.02 -1.05 -13.35
C ALA A 46 8.98 -1.98 -12.12
N SER A 47 10.11 -2.56 -11.73
CA SER A 47 10.21 -3.46 -10.58
C SER A 47 10.38 -2.68 -9.27
N ASN A 48 9.72 -3.15 -8.21
CA ASN A 48 9.97 -2.71 -6.83
C ASN A 48 11.05 -3.56 -6.13
N ASP A 49 11.66 -4.51 -6.82
CA ASP A 49 12.72 -5.38 -6.30
C ASP A 49 14.08 -4.66 -6.33
N TYR A 50 14.18 -3.54 -5.62
CA TYR A 50 15.37 -2.67 -5.60
C TYR A 50 16.64 -3.35 -5.11
N LEU A 51 16.51 -4.37 -4.26
CA LEU A 51 17.63 -5.11 -3.69
C LEU A 51 17.90 -6.45 -4.38
N GLY A 52 17.09 -6.80 -5.40
CA GLY A 52 17.22 -8.07 -6.13
C GLY A 52 16.91 -9.32 -5.28
N LEU A 53 16.14 -9.17 -4.21
CA LEU A 53 15.87 -10.26 -3.26
C LEU A 53 14.83 -11.25 -3.77
N ALA A 54 13.99 -10.89 -4.72
CA ALA A 54 12.91 -11.75 -5.22
C ALA A 54 13.44 -13.07 -5.85
N ALA A 55 14.65 -13.06 -6.38
CA ALA A 55 15.30 -14.23 -6.99
C ALA A 55 16.58 -14.67 -6.26
N ASP A 56 16.85 -14.15 -5.06
CA ASP A 56 18.03 -14.50 -4.26
C ASP A 56 17.92 -15.95 -3.77
N GLU A 57 18.97 -16.75 -4.01
CA GLU A 57 18.98 -18.17 -3.67
C GLU A 57 18.86 -18.43 -2.15
N ARG A 58 19.31 -17.50 -1.32
CA ARG A 58 19.14 -17.59 0.15
C ARG A 58 17.67 -17.45 0.54
N MET A 59 16.93 -16.56 -0.13
CA MET A 59 15.49 -16.39 0.08
C MET A 59 14.71 -17.60 -0.40
N ILE A 60 15.10 -18.16 -1.56
CA ILE A 60 14.48 -19.37 -2.11
C ILE A 60 14.70 -20.55 -1.16
N ALA A 61 15.93 -20.77 -0.67
CA ALA A 61 16.24 -21.85 0.26
C ALA A 61 15.46 -21.72 1.58
N ALA A 62 15.36 -20.51 2.12
CA ALA A 62 14.56 -20.23 3.33
C ALA A 62 13.07 -20.52 3.11
N ALA A 63 12.53 -20.14 1.96
CA ALA A 63 11.12 -20.38 1.60
C ALA A 63 10.84 -21.89 1.47
N ILE A 64 11.74 -22.65 0.84
CA ILE A 64 11.64 -24.12 0.74
C ILE A 64 11.62 -24.76 2.12
N ALA A 65 12.58 -24.41 2.98
CA ALA A 65 12.67 -24.95 4.33
C ALA A 65 11.41 -24.60 5.17
N ALA A 66 10.93 -23.37 5.08
CA ALA A 66 9.71 -22.96 5.76
C ALA A 66 8.47 -23.71 5.24
N THR A 67 8.37 -23.90 3.92
CA THR A 67 7.27 -24.68 3.32
C THR A 67 7.27 -26.12 3.76
N GLN A 68 8.44 -26.76 3.86
CA GLN A 68 8.55 -28.12 4.36
C GLN A 68 8.12 -28.25 5.83
N ARG A 69 8.44 -27.24 6.65
CA ARG A 69 8.11 -27.25 8.08
C ARG A 69 6.66 -26.89 8.36
N TYR A 70 6.13 -25.86 7.68
CA TYR A 70 4.84 -25.23 8.01
C TYR A 70 3.73 -25.53 7.02
N GLY A 71 4.04 -26.07 5.85
CA GLY A 71 3.09 -26.19 4.73
C GLY A 71 2.96 -24.87 3.96
N THR A 72 1.98 -24.81 3.04
CA THR A 72 1.82 -23.73 2.07
C THR A 72 0.86 -22.63 2.47
N GLY A 73 0.26 -22.71 3.67
CA GLY A 73 -0.71 -21.70 4.07
C GLY A 73 -1.13 -21.75 5.52
N SER A 74 -1.88 -20.73 5.93
CA SER A 74 -2.55 -20.65 7.22
C SER A 74 -4.00 -21.11 7.07
N THR A 75 -4.45 -22.02 7.92
CA THR A 75 -5.75 -22.69 7.81
C THR A 75 -6.92 -21.89 8.37
N GLY A 76 -6.69 -20.64 8.77
CA GLY A 76 -7.72 -19.77 9.35
C GLY A 76 -7.25 -18.33 9.50
N SER A 77 -8.11 -17.48 10.07
CA SER A 77 -7.73 -16.11 10.40
C SER A 77 -6.67 -16.08 11.49
N ARG A 78 -5.83 -15.02 11.50
CA ARG A 78 -4.78 -14.85 12.51
C ARG A 78 -5.33 -14.79 13.93
N LEU A 79 -6.55 -14.28 14.11
CA LEU A 79 -7.19 -14.19 15.42
C LEU A 79 -7.55 -15.56 16.01
N LEU A 80 -7.79 -16.57 15.18
CA LEU A 80 -8.20 -17.90 15.63
C LEU A 80 -7.06 -18.92 15.56
N SER A 81 -6.79 -19.45 14.38
CA SER A 81 -5.85 -20.56 14.18
C SER A 81 -4.77 -20.30 13.12
N GLY A 82 -4.81 -19.13 12.46
CA GLY A 82 -3.92 -18.81 11.35
C GLY A 82 -2.66 -18.04 11.75
N HIS A 83 -2.48 -17.66 13.03
CA HIS A 83 -1.26 -17.01 13.52
C HIS A 83 -0.27 -18.06 14.02
N ARG A 84 0.82 -18.20 13.29
CA ARG A 84 1.87 -19.18 13.59
C ARG A 84 3.10 -18.51 14.21
N ASP A 85 3.99 -19.30 14.81
CA ASP A 85 5.29 -18.85 15.33
C ASP A 85 6.09 -18.06 14.28
N ILE A 86 6.18 -18.53 13.04
CA ILE A 86 6.86 -17.84 11.94
C ILE A 86 6.30 -16.43 11.66
N HIS A 87 5.02 -16.18 11.86
CA HIS A 87 4.46 -14.82 11.76
C HIS A 87 4.98 -13.94 12.89
N ARG A 88 4.98 -14.48 14.13
CA ARG A 88 5.48 -13.74 15.29
C ARG A 88 6.98 -13.48 15.21
N ASP A 89 7.76 -14.46 14.76
CA ASP A 89 9.21 -14.30 14.54
C ASP A 89 9.50 -13.19 13.52
N LEU A 90 8.73 -13.11 12.43
CA LEU A 90 8.84 -12.02 11.46
C LEU A 90 8.50 -10.66 12.08
N GLU A 91 7.41 -10.57 12.85
CA GLU A 91 7.01 -9.32 13.52
C GLU A 91 8.08 -8.84 14.50
N LEU A 92 8.63 -9.73 15.31
CA LEU A 92 9.73 -9.41 16.23
C LEU A 92 11.01 -8.97 15.49
N ALA A 93 11.34 -9.63 14.39
CA ALA A 93 12.47 -9.24 13.57
C ALA A 93 12.30 -7.86 12.94
N ILE A 94 11.09 -7.54 12.45
CA ILE A 94 10.76 -6.21 11.91
C ILE A 94 10.81 -5.15 13.03
N ALA A 95 10.21 -5.44 14.18
CA ALA A 95 10.22 -4.52 15.32
C ALA A 95 11.64 -4.19 15.75
N SER A 96 12.50 -5.20 15.88
CA SER A 96 13.93 -5.03 16.17
C SER A 96 14.65 -4.20 15.11
N PHE A 97 14.45 -4.53 13.83
CA PHE A 97 15.07 -3.81 12.71
C PHE A 97 14.65 -2.33 12.64
N LYS A 98 13.39 -2.02 12.99
CA LYS A 98 12.82 -0.67 12.98
C LYS A 98 12.98 0.06 14.29
N ASN A 99 13.55 -0.57 15.32
CA ASN A 99 13.66 -0.03 16.68
C ASN A 99 12.30 0.43 17.22
N SER A 100 11.27 -0.41 17.04
CA SER A 100 9.91 -0.21 17.56
C SER A 100 9.59 -1.27 18.61
N GLU A 101 8.60 -1.00 19.47
CA GLU A 101 8.18 -1.94 20.53
C GLU A 101 7.59 -3.23 19.96
N ASP A 102 6.81 -3.12 18.88
CA ASP A 102 6.20 -4.25 18.22
C ASP A 102 5.92 -3.94 16.73
N ALA A 103 5.49 -4.95 15.96
CA ALA A 103 5.09 -4.83 14.58
C ALA A 103 3.92 -5.77 14.27
N ILE A 104 3.10 -5.40 13.30
CA ILE A 104 2.04 -6.26 12.75
C ILE A 104 2.25 -6.39 11.26
N VAL A 105 2.24 -7.64 10.77
CA VAL A 105 2.40 -7.96 9.34
C VAL A 105 1.03 -8.18 8.70
N PHE A 106 0.83 -7.57 7.55
CA PHE A 106 -0.33 -7.75 6.68
C PHE A 106 0.07 -8.43 5.38
N SER A 107 -0.88 -9.03 4.68
CA SER A 107 -0.63 -9.71 3.40
C SER A 107 -0.31 -8.75 2.24
N SER A 108 -0.51 -7.46 2.42
CA SER A 108 -0.09 -6.41 1.49
C SER A 108 0.03 -5.06 2.18
N GLY A 109 0.83 -4.13 1.65
CA GLY A 109 0.89 -2.75 2.10
C GLY A 109 -0.45 -2.02 1.97
N TYR A 110 -1.25 -2.40 0.96
CA TYR A 110 -2.61 -1.88 0.80
C TYR A 110 -3.47 -2.18 2.04
N LEU A 111 -3.50 -3.43 2.47
CA LEU A 111 -4.25 -3.84 3.67
C LEU A 111 -3.65 -3.30 4.96
N ALA A 112 -2.32 -3.14 5.03
CA ALA A 112 -1.66 -2.50 6.16
C ALA A 112 -2.16 -1.06 6.34
N ASN A 113 -2.20 -0.27 5.27
CA ASN A 113 -2.72 1.10 5.32
C ASN A 113 -4.21 1.13 5.70
N LEU A 114 -5.05 0.30 5.07
CA LEU A 114 -6.46 0.23 5.43
C LEU A 114 -6.68 -0.13 6.90
N GLY A 115 -6.03 -1.19 7.37
CA GLY A 115 -6.16 -1.68 8.74
C GLY A 115 -5.69 -0.65 9.77
N THR A 116 -4.53 -0.02 9.52
CA THR A 116 -3.96 0.99 10.42
C THR A 116 -4.85 2.23 10.51
N ILE A 117 -5.25 2.80 9.38
CA ILE A 117 -6.04 4.03 9.37
C ILE A 117 -7.40 3.82 10.03
N THR A 118 -8.10 2.74 9.68
CA THR A 118 -9.44 2.45 10.24
C THR A 118 -9.41 2.09 11.73
N CYS A 119 -8.26 1.66 12.25
CA CYS A 119 -8.07 1.37 13.67
C CYS A 119 -7.81 2.66 14.48
N LEU A 120 -7.11 3.64 13.90
CA LEU A 120 -6.65 4.82 14.63
C LEU A 120 -7.69 5.94 14.70
N VAL A 121 -8.54 6.10 13.68
CA VAL A 121 -9.48 7.22 13.55
C VAL A 121 -10.85 6.78 13.07
N GLY A 122 -11.87 7.60 13.40
CA GLY A 122 -13.27 7.36 13.05
C GLY A 122 -14.08 8.64 12.93
N GLN A 123 -15.41 8.55 13.01
CA GLN A 123 -16.37 9.63 12.70
C GLN A 123 -16.13 10.97 13.43
N LYS A 124 -15.47 10.97 14.60
CA LYS A 124 -15.20 12.18 15.39
C LYS A 124 -13.83 12.77 15.14
N ASP A 125 -13.10 12.22 14.18
CA ASP A 125 -11.70 12.56 13.93
C ASP A 125 -11.53 13.19 12.56
N LEU A 126 -10.42 13.91 12.39
CA LEU A 126 -9.99 14.53 11.14
C LEU A 126 -8.85 13.72 10.52
N ILE A 127 -8.87 13.59 9.21
CA ILE A 127 -7.74 13.17 8.41
C ILE A 127 -7.34 14.32 7.50
N LEU A 128 -6.07 14.71 7.54
CA LEU A 128 -5.46 15.58 6.55
C LEU A 128 -4.53 14.74 5.68
N GLY A 129 -4.81 14.63 4.40
CA GLY A 129 -4.06 13.82 3.45
C GLY A 129 -3.46 14.65 2.33
N ASP A 130 -2.24 14.30 1.92
CA ASP A 130 -1.66 14.86 0.71
C ASP A 130 -2.52 14.48 -0.51
N GLN A 131 -2.74 15.45 -1.41
CA GLN A 131 -3.58 15.23 -2.60
C GLN A 131 -3.07 14.13 -3.54
N TYR A 132 -1.76 13.78 -3.48
CA TYR A 132 -1.15 12.74 -4.31
C TYR A 132 -0.91 11.43 -3.57
N ASN A 133 -1.39 11.31 -2.35
CA ASN A 133 -1.31 10.07 -1.59
C ASN A 133 -1.73 8.85 -2.39
N HIS A 134 -1.05 7.74 -2.15
CA HIS A 134 -1.39 6.44 -2.72
C HIS A 134 -2.85 6.07 -2.44
N SER A 135 -3.48 5.38 -3.39
CA SER A 135 -4.90 5.00 -3.32
C SER A 135 -5.28 4.22 -2.06
N SER A 136 -4.37 3.45 -1.46
CA SER A 136 -4.62 2.73 -0.21
C SER A 136 -4.80 3.68 0.98
N LEU A 137 -4.05 4.78 1.05
CA LEU A 137 -4.21 5.82 2.07
C LEU A 137 -5.56 6.53 1.91
N LYS A 138 -5.89 6.94 0.68
CA LYS A 138 -7.19 7.56 0.37
C LYS A 138 -8.37 6.63 0.68
N ASN A 139 -8.27 5.36 0.33
CA ASN A 139 -9.32 4.38 0.60
C ASN A 139 -9.44 4.04 2.09
N GLY A 140 -8.32 3.93 2.81
CA GLY A 140 -8.30 3.78 4.27
C GLY A 140 -8.94 4.97 4.97
N ALA A 141 -8.60 6.19 4.54
CA ALA A 141 -9.21 7.42 5.04
C ALA A 141 -10.72 7.42 4.85
N LYS A 142 -11.19 7.13 3.64
CA LYS A 142 -12.64 7.04 3.36
C LYS A 142 -13.34 5.96 4.18
N LEU A 143 -12.70 4.79 4.33
CA LEU A 143 -13.28 3.65 5.05
C LEU A 143 -13.37 3.90 6.56
N SER A 144 -12.49 4.71 7.15
CA SER A 144 -12.49 5.02 8.58
C SER A 144 -13.75 5.76 9.05
N GLY A 145 -14.45 6.44 8.14
CA GLY A 145 -15.58 7.30 8.44
C GLY A 145 -15.20 8.66 9.06
N ALA A 146 -13.90 8.96 9.20
CA ALA A 146 -13.42 10.26 9.64
C ALA A 146 -13.70 11.35 8.60
N THR A 147 -13.70 12.62 9.02
CA THR A 147 -13.73 13.74 8.09
C THR A 147 -12.41 13.83 7.37
N VAL A 148 -12.42 13.72 6.04
CA VAL A 148 -11.22 13.77 5.22
C VAL A 148 -11.11 15.10 4.51
N LYS A 149 -9.95 15.73 4.63
CA LYS A 149 -9.58 16.94 3.86
C LYS A 149 -8.22 16.70 3.22
N GLU A 150 -8.07 17.16 1.99
CA GLU A 150 -6.81 17.11 1.28
C GLU A 150 -6.10 18.47 1.37
N TYR A 151 -4.77 18.44 1.53
CA TYR A 151 -3.92 19.60 1.34
C TYR A 151 -3.12 19.47 0.06
N ARG A 152 -2.71 20.61 -0.49
CA ARG A 152 -1.91 20.68 -1.73
C ARG A 152 -0.62 19.89 -1.58
N HIS A 153 -0.29 19.13 -2.60
CA HIS A 153 0.88 18.25 -2.62
C HIS A 153 2.15 18.94 -2.11
N ASN A 154 2.79 18.34 -1.09
CA ASN A 154 4.01 18.80 -0.44
C ASN A 154 3.98 20.25 0.10
N SER A 155 2.80 20.86 0.26
CA SER A 155 2.65 22.23 0.72
C SER A 155 2.48 22.31 2.23
N LEU A 156 3.55 22.69 2.95
CA LEU A 156 3.49 22.95 4.40
C LEU A 156 2.55 24.11 4.72
N GLU A 157 2.56 25.16 3.92
CA GLU A 157 1.67 26.33 4.09
C GLU A 157 0.19 25.91 4.05
N ASP A 158 -0.20 25.09 3.07
CA ASP A 158 -1.59 24.64 2.96
C ASP A 158 -1.96 23.68 4.10
N LEU A 159 -1.05 22.80 4.49
CA LEU A 159 -1.23 21.92 5.63
C LEU A 159 -1.42 22.70 6.93
N GLU A 160 -0.60 23.71 7.20
CA GLU A 160 -0.73 24.59 8.36
C GLU A 160 -2.08 25.31 8.35
N ASN A 161 -2.49 25.87 7.22
CA ASN A 161 -3.79 26.52 7.08
C ASN A 161 -4.96 25.55 7.35
N GLN A 162 -4.88 24.30 6.88
CA GLN A 162 -5.88 23.27 7.16
C GLN A 162 -5.90 22.89 8.65
N LEU A 163 -4.74 22.77 9.28
CA LEU A 163 -4.63 22.52 10.74
C LEU A 163 -5.26 23.65 11.54
N LEU A 164 -4.89 24.89 11.28
CA LEU A 164 -5.42 26.06 11.97
C LEU A 164 -6.93 26.18 11.81
N ALA A 165 -7.44 25.93 10.61
CA ALA A 165 -8.87 26.06 10.34
C ALA A 165 -9.72 24.93 10.94
N HIS A 166 -9.20 23.73 11.09
CA HIS A 166 -10.04 22.55 11.32
C HIS A 166 -9.69 21.74 12.56
N ARG A 167 -8.40 21.64 12.97
CA ARG A 167 -7.94 20.72 14.03
C ARG A 167 -8.77 20.80 15.32
N HIS A 168 -9.13 21.98 15.74
CA HIS A 168 -9.82 22.22 17.02
C HIS A 168 -11.29 21.76 17.05
N HIS A 169 -11.88 21.39 15.90
CA HIS A 169 -13.24 20.86 15.82
C HIS A 169 -13.31 19.32 15.99
N TYR A 170 -12.18 18.65 16.07
CA TYR A 170 -12.12 17.19 16.08
C TYR A 170 -11.32 16.65 17.27
N ARG A 171 -11.68 15.43 17.69
CA ARG A 171 -11.02 14.74 18.81
C ARG A 171 -9.55 14.47 18.50
N HIS A 172 -9.27 13.82 17.37
CA HIS A 172 -7.92 13.54 16.88
C HIS A 172 -7.77 14.03 15.44
N CYS A 173 -6.51 14.24 15.02
CA CYS A 173 -6.15 14.51 13.64
C CYS A 173 -5.07 13.53 13.22
N LEU A 174 -5.30 12.81 12.14
CA LEU A 174 -4.33 11.92 11.52
C LEU A 174 -3.83 12.57 10.22
N LEU A 175 -2.51 12.75 10.14
CA LEU A 175 -1.83 13.16 8.91
C LEU A 175 -1.47 11.94 8.09
N LEU A 176 -1.80 11.96 6.81
CA LEU A 176 -1.46 10.90 5.86
C LEU A 176 -0.61 11.47 4.73
N THR A 177 0.57 10.90 4.53
CA THR A 177 1.46 11.23 3.42
C THR A 177 2.30 10.03 3.02
N ASP A 178 2.71 9.95 1.76
CA ASP A 178 3.77 9.06 1.31
C ASP A 178 5.13 9.75 1.53
N THR A 179 6.13 9.03 2.02
CA THR A 179 7.48 9.60 2.18
C THR A 179 8.16 9.85 0.83
N VAL A 180 7.96 8.91 -0.12
CA VAL A 180 8.40 9.01 -1.51
C VAL A 180 7.19 8.75 -2.40
N PHE A 181 6.82 9.71 -3.22
CA PHE A 181 5.69 9.58 -4.13
C PHE A 181 6.11 8.83 -5.40
N SER A 182 5.51 7.67 -5.63
CA SER A 182 5.96 6.73 -6.67
C SER A 182 5.78 7.22 -8.11
N MET A 183 4.86 8.16 -8.35
CA MET A 183 4.57 8.66 -9.71
C MET A 183 5.52 9.79 -10.10
N ASP A 184 5.81 10.70 -9.19
CA ASP A 184 6.61 11.91 -9.45
C ASP A 184 8.04 11.77 -8.94
N GLY A 185 8.29 10.82 -8.01
CA GLY A 185 9.63 10.52 -7.46
C GLY A 185 10.11 11.55 -6.44
N ASP A 186 9.25 12.45 -6.02
CA ASP A 186 9.58 13.47 -5.03
C ASP A 186 9.39 12.96 -3.59
N ILE A 187 9.93 13.70 -2.65
CA ILE A 187 10.00 13.33 -1.22
C ILE A 187 9.17 14.33 -0.41
N CYS A 188 8.38 13.82 0.52
CA CYS A 188 7.60 14.69 1.40
C CYS A 188 8.51 15.49 2.34
N PRO A 189 8.15 16.73 2.71
CA PRO A 189 8.90 17.57 3.64
C PRO A 189 8.65 17.13 5.11
N LEU A 190 9.02 15.87 5.45
CA LEU A 190 8.66 15.22 6.72
C LEU A 190 9.09 16.02 7.94
N ALA A 191 10.30 16.61 7.93
CA ALA A 191 10.77 17.44 9.04
C ALA A 191 9.89 18.68 9.26
N GLY A 192 9.43 19.32 8.19
CA GLY A 192 8.50 20.45 8.27
C GLY A 192 7.12 20.01 8.77
N ILE A 193 6.63 18.84 8.31
CA ILE A 193 5.36 18.28 8.79
C ILE A 193 5.39 18.00 10.30
N LEU A 194 6.50 17.49 10.81
CA LEU A 194 6.67 17.19 12.23
C LEU A 194 6.85 18.44 13.12
N ALA A 195 7.16 19.58 12.52
CA ALA A 195 7.30 20.84 13.22
C ALA A 195 5.98 21.63 13.36
N LEU A 196 4.94 21.28 12.62
CA LEU A 196 3.58 21.83 12.70
C LEU A 196 2.77 21.17 13.82
#